data_5a31a98a26899bd493fea2712dd41740
#
_entry.id   5a31a98a26899bd493fea2712dd41740
#
_cell.length_a   1.000
_cell.length_b   1.000
_cell.length_c   1.000
_cell.angle_alpha   90.00
_cell.angle_beta   90.00
_cell.angle_gamma   90.00
#
_symmetry.space_group_name_H-M   'P 1'
#
loop_
_entity.id
_entity.type
_entity.pdbx_description
1 polymer ?
#
loop_
_entity_poly.entity_id
_entity_poly.type
_entity_poly.pdbx_seq_one_letter_code
_entity_poly.pdbx_strand_id
1 'polypeptide(L)'
;MINVHNNWDPLEEIWLGDTWPTNFYDNIKNTEVKDAFYQLTEWTKEDLTAIQKKFEEFDVIVRRPAIDESKRELYTLNEKSTILRKPPICPRDFHGVLGNNLFIGNDLPQCYDSIYAHYDQSQMHRTSDIDVPDVRGPNFVKLGKDVIFDHTNTHLIGKTEEKKEHVFREMQQFEKLEGKWFGKDYRLHFTTNGEHTDSCYMPVKEGLVLTTEYV
;
A
#
# COMPACT_ATOMS: atom_id res chain seq x y z
N MET A 1 -11.36 -6.61 -13.64
CA MET A 1 -10.52 -5.63 -14.40
C MET A 1 -10.23 -4.47 -13.48
N ILE A 2 -8.97 -4.02 -13.38
CA ILE A 2 -8.61 -2.85 -12.56
C ILE A 2 -9.06 -1.60 -13.28
N ASN A 3 -9.78 -0.71 -12.59
CA ASN A 3 -10.31 0.54 -13.14
C ASN A 3 -10.59 1.53 -12.00
N VAL A 4 -9.55 2.23 -11.52
CA VAL A 4 -9.63 3.11 -10.35
C VAL A 4 -9.08 4.49 -10.69
N HIS A 5 -9.97 5.42 -11.02
CA HIS A 5 -9.60 6.76 -11.49
C HIS A 5 -9.74 7.84 -10.41
N ASN A 6 -10.64 7.66 -9.44
CA ASN A 6 -10.87 8.62 -8.37
C ASN A 6 -10.91 7.92 -7.00
N ASN A 7 -10.67 8.68 -5.94
CA ASN A 7 -10.82 8.18 -4.57
C ASN A 7 -12.29 8.22 -4.08
N TRP A 8 -13.20 8.81 -4.86
CA TRP A 8 -14.63 8.95 -4.52
C TRP A 8 -15.57 8.22 -5.49
N ASP A 9 -15.04 7.44 -6.42
CA ASP A 9 -15.87 6.59 -7.27
C ASP A 9 -16.59 5.53 -6.43
N PRO A 10 -17.77 5.05 -6.85
CA PRO A 10 -18.44 3.94 -6.16
C PRO A 10 -17.48 2.77 -5.92
N LEU A 11 -17.41 2.31 -4.68
CA LEU A 11 -16.55 1.22 -4.30
C LEU A 11 -17.20 -0.11 -4.67
N GLU A 12 -16.63 -0.83 -5.64
CA GLU A 12 -17.11 -2.14 -6.10
C GLU A 12 -16.33 -3.30 -5.46
N GLU A 13 -15.03 -3.08 -5.25
CA GLU A 13 -14.14 -4.09 -4.67
C GLU A 13 -13.08 -3.43 -3.77
N ILE A 14 -12.76 -4.07 -2.65
CA ILE A 14 -11.71 -3.64 -1.73
C ILE A 14 -10.81 -4.80 -1.33
N TRP A 15 -9.52 -4.52 -1.19
CA TRP A 15 -8.59 -5.40 -0.51
C TRP A 15 -8.50 -5.01 0.95
N LEU A 16 -8.99 -5.88 1.80
CA LEU A 16 -8.89 -5.74 3.24
C LEU A 16 -7.73 -6.59 3.73
N GLY A 17 -6.92 -6.03 4.60
CA GLY A 17 -5.75 -6.70 5.11
C GLY A 17 -6.04 -7.86 6.07
N ASP A 18 -4.95 -8.46 6.57
CA ASP A 18 -5.01 -9.48 7.61
C ASP A 18 -3.82 -9.33 8.56
N THR A 19 -3.86 -10.01 9.68
CA THR A 19 -2.76 -10.08 10.66
C THR A 19 -2.09 -11.45 10.62
N TRP A 20 -0.86 -11.54 11.14
CA TRP A 20 -0.24 -12.85 11.28
C TRP A 20 -1.03 -13.71 12.28
N PRO A 21 -1.12 -15.04 12.07
CA PRO A 21 -1.68 -15.96 13.04
C PRO A 21 -0.93 -15.91 14.38
N THR A 22 -1.63 -16.14 15.46
CA THR A 22 -1.04 -16.05 16.83
C THR A 22 0.15 -16.97 17.02
N ASN A 23 0.11 -18.20 16.44
CA ASN A 23 1.22 -19.15 16.51
C ASN A 23 2.53 -18.64 15.91
N PHE A 24 2.50 -17.59 15.06
CA PHE A 24 3.71 -16.97 14.52
C PHE A 24 4.54 -16.25 15.60
N TYR A 25 3.92 -15.92 16.72
CA TYR A 25 4.54 -15.24 17.85
C TYR A 25 5.01 -16.17 18.97
N ASP A 26 4.87 -17.50 18.81
CA ASP A 26 5.25 -18.51 19.81
C ASP A 26 6.73 -18.44 20.24
N ASN A 27 7.60 -17.98 19.34
CA ASN A 27 9.03 -17.85 19.59
C ASN A 27 9.41 -16.64 20.46
N ILE A 28 8.45 -15.78 20.81
CA ILE A 28 8.70 -14.64 21.70
C ILE A 28 8.90 -15.17 23.13
N LYS A 29 10.10 -14.95 23.68
CA LYS A 29 10.48 -15.45 25.01
C LYS A 29 9.81 -14.70 26.17
N ASN A 30 9.59 -13.40 25.99
CA ASN A 30 8.92 -12.58 26.99
C ASN A 30 7.41 -12.86 26.93
N THR A 31 6.87 -13.45 27.99
CA THR A 31 5.45 -13.86 28.06
C THR A 31 4.51 -12.67 27.94
N GLU A 32 4.79 -11.55 28.61
CA GLU A 32 3.93 -10.35 28.54
C GLU A 32 3.85 -9.80 27.12
N VAL A 33 5.00 -9.74 26.43
CA VAL A 33 5.06 -9.28 25.04
C VAL A 33 4.32 -10.26 24.12
N LYS A 34 4.50 -11.56 24.31
CA LYS A 34 3.80 -12.59 23.55
C LYS A 34 2.28 -12.50 23.71
N ASP A 35 1.81 -12.40 24.95
CA ASP A 35 0.39 -12.30 25.28
C ASP A 35 -0.22 -11.01 24.70
N ALA A 36 0.53 -9.92 24.73
CA ALA A 36 0.13 -8.66 24.10
C ALA A 36 -0.04 -8.80 22.56
N PHE A 37 0.89 -9.50 21.88
CA PHE A 37 0.75 -9.79 20.46
C PHE A 37 -0.43 -10.70 20.15
N TYR A 38 -0.69 -11.70 20.99
CA TYR A 38 -1.84 -12.58 20.84
C TYR A 38 -3.14 -11.78 20.93
N GLN A 39 -3.28 -10.99 22.00
CA GLN A 39 -4.46 -10.17 22.21
C GLN A 39 -4.69 -9.15 21.08
N LEU A 40 -3.61 -8.45 20.66
CA LEU A 40 -3.68 -7.50 19.56
C LEU A 40 -4.12 -8.20 18.25
N THR A 41 -3.57 -9.40 17.99
CA THR A 41 -3.92 -10.19 16.81
C THR A 41 -5.40 -10.55 16.79
N GLU A 42 -5.93 -11.06 17.91
CA GLU A 42 -7.36 -11.44 17.99
C GLU A 42 -8.27 -10.23 17.81
N TRP A 43 -8.00 -9.12 18.51
CA TRP A 43 -8.77 -7.89 18.33
C TRP A 43 -8.74 -7.38 16.89
N THR A 44 -7.56 -7.39 16.28
CA THR A 44 -7.42 -6.97 14.87
C THR A 44 -8.23 -7.87 13.94
N LYS A 45 -8.27 -9.19 14.17
CA LYS A 45 -9.08 -10.12 13.37
C LYS A 45 -10.58 -9.84 13.55
N GLU A 46 -11.01 -9.58 14.76
CA GLU A 46 -12.41 -9.23 15.07
C GLU A 46 -12.81 -7.96 14.31
N ASP A 47 -12.01 -6.91 14.42
CA ASP A 47 -12.24 -5.63 13.75
C ASP A 47 -12.27 -5.78 12.22
N LEU A 48 -11.27 -6.46 11.63
CA LEU A 48 -11.22 -6.69 10.20
C LEU A 48 -12.42 -7.54 9.71
N THR A 49 -12.88 -8.49 10.53
CA THR A 49 -14.07 -9.30 10.20
C THR A 49 -15.35 -8.44 10.26
N ALA A 50 -15.46 -7.54 11.23
CA ALA A 50 -16.58 -6.61 11.32
C ALA A 50 -16.60 -5.63 10.14
N ILE A 51 -15.44 -5.09 9.76
CA ILE A 51 -15.26 -4.22 8.60
C ILE A 51 -15.65 -4.98 7.31
N GLN A 52 -15.16 -6.20 7.11
CA GLN A 52 -15.53 -7.04 5.96
C GLN A 52 -17.04 -7.19 5.84
N LYS A 53 -17.71 -7.63 6.89
CA LYS A 53 -19.18 -7.77 6.90
C LYS A 53 -19.87 -6.48 6.52
N LYS A 54 -19.33 -5.33 7.01
CA LYS A 54 -19.92 -4.05 6.69
C LYS A 54 -19.80 -3.68 5.22
N PHE A 55 -18.70 -3.97 4.57
CA PHE A 55 -18.55 -3.77 3.12
C PHE A 55 -19.47 -4.71 2.32
N GLU A 56 -19.58 -5.97 2.73
CA GLU A 56 -20.45 -6.97 2.09
C GLU A 56 -21.95 -6.58 2.18
N GLU A 57 -22.38 -5.88 3.25
CA GLU A 57 -23.73 -5.32 3.36
C GLU A 57 -24.04 -4.27 2.26
N PHE A 58 -23.02 -3.68 1.65
CA PHE A 58 -23.12 -2.72 0.55
C PHE A 58 -22.78 -3.33 -0.81
N ASP A 59 -22.82 -4.65 -0.93
CA ASP A 59 -22.49 -5.40 -2.15
C ASP A 59 -21.04 -5.18 -2.63
N VAL A 60 -20.12 -4.75 -1.76
CA VAL A 60 -18.70 -4.59 -2.07
C VAL A 60 -18.00 -5.93 -1.99
N ILE A 61 -17.29 -6.31 -3.04
CA ILE A 61 -16.46 -7.52 -3.05
C ILE A 61 -15.24 -7.27 -2.14
N VAL A 62 -15.09 -8.09 -1.10
CA VAL A 62 -13.93 -8.02 -0.20
C VAL A 62 -12.96 -9.15 -0.50
N ARG A 63 -11.69 -8.81 -0.76
CA ARG A 63 -10.62 -9.78 -0.91
C ARG A 63 -9.62 -9.65 0.23
N ARG A 64 -9.18 -10.80 0.74
CA ARG A 64 -8.19 -10.84 1.82
C ARG A 64 -6.96 -11.65 1.40
N PRO A 65 -5.76 -11.29 1.90
CA PRO A 65 -4.57 -12.10 1.68
C PRO A 65 -4.74 -13.49 2.29
N ALA A 66 -4.25 -14.51 1.59
CA ALA A 66 -4.28 -15.90 2.06
C ALA A 66 -2.96 -16.22 2.79
N ILE A 67 -3.03 -16.42 4.10
CA ILE A 67 -1.86 -16.72 4.93
C ILE A 67 -1.81 -18.24 5.18
N ASP A 68 -0.70 -18.88 4.77
CA ASP A 68 -0.44 -20.28 5.10
C ASP A 68 0.12 -20.37 6.53
N GLU A 69 -0.76 -20.67 7.47
CA GLU A 69 -0.42 -20.75 8.91
C GLU A 69 0.62 -21.81 9.24
N SER A 70 0.84 -22.78 8.37
CA SER A 70 1.83 -23.85 8.52
C SER A 70 3.24 -23.44 8.10
N LYS A 71 3.40 -22.30 7.39
CA LYS A 71 4.66 -21.87 6.74
C LYS A 71 5.12 -20.50 7.18
N ARG A 72 5.31 -20.34 8.48
CA ARG A 72 5.78 -19.07 9.06
C ARG A 72 7.05 -18.51 8.40
N GLU A 73 7.94 -19.38 7.93
CA GLU A 73 9.21 -19.01 7.30
C GLU A 73 9.03 -18.20 6.01
N LEU A 74 7.93 -18.36 5.30
CA LEU A 74 7.60 -17.56 4.10
C LEU A 74 7.40 -16.07 4.39
N TYR A 75 7.12 -15.76 5.65
CA TYR A 75 6.76 -14.42 6.10
C TYR A 75 7.83 -13.75 6.97
N THR A 76 9.02 -14.33 7.02
CA THR A 76 10.19 -13.74 7.68
C THR A 76 10.96 -12.80 6.75
N LEU A 77 11.82 -11.94 7.29
CA LEU A 77 12.58 -10.96 6.51
C LEU A 77 13.48 -11.63 5.45
N ASN A 78 14.02 -12.80 5.77
CA ASN A 78 14.75 -13.67 4.85
C ASN A 78 14.78 -15.09 5.40
N GLU A 79 15.24 -16.07 4.64
CA GLU A 79 15.27 -17.50 4.97
C GLU A 79 16.00 -17.84 6.29
N LYS A 80 16.92 -16.98 6.72
CA LYS A 80 17.71 -17.17 7.96
C LYS A 80 17.16 -16.36 9.13
N SER A 81 16.18 -15.51 8.89
CA SER A 81 15.63 -14.62 9.91
C SER A 81 14.50 -15.29 10.70
N THR A 82 14.48 -15.04 12.00
CA THR A 82 13.31 -15.34 12.84
C THR A 82 12.34 -14.17 12.95
N ILE A 83 12.71 -13.00 12.42
CA ILE A 83 11.93 -11.77 12.48
C ILE A 83 10.86 -11.81 11.36
N LEU A 84 9.61 -11.66 11.75
CA LEU A 84 8.50 -11.55 10.82
C LEU A 84 8.57 -10.22 10.05
N ARG A 85 8.16 -10.26 8.79
CA ARG A 85 7.84 -9.05 8.02
C ARG A 85 6.66 -8.33 8.65
N LYS A 86 6.43 -7.08 8.26
CA LYS A 86 5.20 -6.36 8.58
C LYS A 86 3.99 -7.21 8.15
N PRO A 87 2.98 -7.41 9.01
CA PRO A 87 1.78 -8.13 8.62
C PRO A 87 1.02 -7.39 7.51
N PRO A 88 0.24 -8.10 6.69
CA PRO A 88 -0.48 -7.52 5.57
C PRO A 88 -1.76 -6.78 6.01
N ILE A 89 -1.74 -6.06 7.13
CA ILE A 89 -2.90 -5.34 7.67
C ILE A 89 -3.38 -4.25 6.73
N CYS A 90 -2.44 -3.52 6.13
CA CYS A 90 -2.73 -2.43 5.21
C CYS A 90 -2.22 -2.76 3.80
N PRO A 91 -3.08 -3.31 2.91
CA PRO A 91 -2.67 -3.62 1.53
C PRO A 91 -2.14 -2.42 0.78
N ARG A 92 -2.62 -1.22 1.08
CA ARG A 92 -2.21 0.05 0.48
C ARG A 92 -0.72 0.35 0.68
N ASP A 93 -0.12 -0.10 1.79
CA ASP A 93 1.31 0.09 2.06
C ASP A 93 2.22 -0.66 1.06
N PHE A 94 1.68 -1.65 0.39
CA PHE A 94 2.40 -2.52 -0.55
C PHE A 94 1.99 -2.31 -2.00
N HIS A 95 0.85 -1.64 -2.23
CA HIS A 95 0.25 -1.53 -3.54
C HIS A 95 -0.17 -0.10 -3.86
N GLY A 96 -0.03 0.27 -5.12
CA GLY A 96 -0.63 1.47 -5.67
C GLY A 96 -1.56 1.13 -6.83
N VAL A 97 -2.73 1.75 -6.90
CA VAL A 97 -3.65 1.56 -8.02
C VAL A 97 -3.98 2.91 -8.64
N LEU A 98 -3.68 3.05 -9.94
CA LEU A 98 -3.97 4.27 -10.68
C LEU A 98 -4.48 3.91 -12.09
N GLY A 99 -5.71 4.31 -12.40
CA GLY A 99 -6.37 3.93 -13.62
C GLY A 99 -6.49 2.41 -13.74
N ASN A 100 -5.93 1.86 -14.79
CA ASN A 100 -5.95 0.43 -15.08
C ASN A 100 -4.67 -0.29 -14.60
N ASN A 101 -3.83 0.37 -13.81
CA ASN A 101 -2.55 -0.17 -13.40
C ASN A 101 -2.50 -0.44 -11.90
N LEU A 102 -2.00 -1.62 -11.54
CA LEU A 102 -1.66 -2.04 -10.19
C LEU A 102 -0.14 -2.10 -10.05
N PHE A 103 0.41 -1.28 -9.18
CA PHE A 103 1.82 -1.30 -8.83
C PHE A 103 2.02 -2.13 -7.56
N ILE A 104 2.98 -3.03 -7.59
CA ILE A 104 3.24 -4.02 -6.53
C ILE A 104 4.65 -3.78 -5.98
N GLY A 105 4.74 -3.39 -4.71
CA GLY A 105 6.01 -3.16 -4.02
C GLY A 105 6.84 -4.41 -3.79
N ASN A 106 8.16 -4.24 -3.59
CA ASN A 106 9.11 -5.34 -3.46
C ASN A 106 9.05 -6.08 -2.12
N ASP A 107 8.63 -5.42 -1.04
CA ASP A 107 8.64 -5.97 0.31
C ASP A 107 7.37 -6.76 0.68
N LEU A 108 6.72 -7.29 -0.33
CA LEU A 108 5.41 -7.89 -0.23
C LEU A 108 5.47 -9.28 0.44
N PRO A 109 4.59 -9.56 1.42
CA PRO A 109 4.35 -10.92 1.88
C PRO A 109 3.72 -11.78 0.76
N GLN A 110 4.10 -13.06 0.66
CA GLN A 110 3.60 -13.99 -0.39
C GLN A 110 2.11 -14.32 -0.30
N CYS A 111 1.38 -13.74 0.65
CA CYS A 111 -0.04 -14.00 0.87
C CYS A 111 -0.99 -13.33 -0.12
N TYR A 112 -0.50 -12.48 -1.03
CA TYR A 112 -1.34 -11.76 -1.99
C TYR A 112 -1.56 -12.48 -3.33
N ASP A 113 -0.87 -13.58 -3.59
CA ASP A 113 -0.95 -14.29 -4.88
C ASP A 113 -2.37 -14.76 -5.21
N SER A 114 -3.15 -15.16 -4.20
CA SER A 114 -4.56 -15.51 -4.36
C SER A 114 -5.42 -14.33 -4.83
N ILE A 115 -5.10 -13.13 -4.43
CA ILE A 115 -5.77 -11.91 -4.87
C ILE A 115 -5.38 -11.58 -6.30
N TYR A 116 -4.10 -11.65 -6.64
CA TYR A 116 -3.60 -11.35 -7.99
C TYR A 116 -4.19 -12.25 -9.06
N ALA A 117 -4.52 -13.49 -8.72
CA ALA A 117 -5.14 -14.45 -9.65
C ALA A 117 -6.49 -13.97 -10.22
N HIS A 118 -7.13 -12.97 -9.61
CA HIS A 118 -8.40 -12.41 -10.08
C HIS A 118 -8.25 -11.30 -11.12
N TYR A 119 -7.02 -10.84 -11.41
CA TYR A 119 -6.77 -9.70 -12.29
C TYR A 119 -5.94 -10.07 -13.51
N ASP A 120 -6.05 -9.24 -14.54
CA ASP A 120 -5.23 -9.37 -15.74
C ASP A 120 -3.77 -9.02 -15.40
N GLN A 121 -2.86 -9.95 -15.69
CA GLN A 121 -1.44 -9.80 -15.46
C GLN A 121 -0.84 -8.62 -16.23
N SER A 122 -1.44 -8.24 -17.38
CA SER A 122 -0.99 -7.07 -18.16
C SER A 122 -1.20 -5.74 -17.44
N GLN A 123 -2.07 -5.70 -16.43
CA GLN A 123 -2.34 -4.53 -15.59
C GLN A 123 -1.46 -4.48 -14.32
N MET A 124 -0.63 -5.49 -14.07
CA MET A 124 0.17 -5.62 -12.86
C MET A 124 1.65 -5.34 -13.14
N HIS A 125 2.23 -4.46 -12.35
CA HIS A 125 3.59 -3.97 -12.51
C HIS A 125 4.35 -4.08 -11.20
N ARG A 126 5.44 -4.87 -11.19
CA ARG A 126 6.29 -5.04 -10.01
C ARG A 126 7.36 -3.96 -9.97
N THR A 127 7.53 -3.33 -8.82
CA THR A 127 8.54 -2.27 -8.64
C THR A 127 9.98 -2.81 -8.64
N SER A 128 10.16 -4.15 -8.68
CA SER A 128 11.46 -4.79 -8.96
C SER A 128 11.91 -4.63 -10.41
N ASP A 129 10.99 -4.33 -11.32
CA ASP A 129 11.31 -4.20 -12.73
C ASP A 129 11.94 -2.83 -12.99
N ILE A 130 12.98 -2.78 -13.84
CA ILE A 130 13.86 -1.61 -14.02
C ILE A 130 13.12 -0.31 -14.35
N ASP A 131 12.00 -0.40 -15.03
CA ASP A 131 11.24 0.74 -15.52
C ASP A 131 9.94 1.01 -14.75
N VAL A 132 9.70 0.31 -13.64
CA VAL A 132 8.48 0.47 -12.83
C VAL A 132 8.80 1.33 -11.61
N PRO A 133 8.06 2.43 -11.37
CA PRO A 133 8.28 3.26 -10.19
C PRO A 133 7.79 2.55 -8.93
N ASP A 134 8.38 2.88 -7.80
CA ASP A 134 7.86 2.48 -6.49
C ASP A 134 6.63 3.32 -6.14
N VAL A 135 5.51 3.00 -6.77
CA VAL A 135 4.22 3.66 -6.55
C VAL A 135 3.45 2.88 -5.50
N ARG A 136 3.47 3.37 -4.26
CA ARG A 136 2.69 2.80 -3.15
C ARG A 136 1.49 3.68 -2.87
N GLY A 137 0.37 3.06 -2.47
CA GLY A 137 -0.86 3.77 -2.21
C GLY A 137 -0.74 4.97 -1.28
N PRO A 138 0.01 4.93 -0.16
CA PRO A 138 0.17 6.05 0.73
C PRO A 138 0.87 7.27 0.10
N ASN A 139 1.67 7.05 -0.95
CA ASN A 139 2.49 8.09 -1.53
C ASN A 139 1.76 8.93 -2.59
N PHE A 140 0.51 8.63 -2.89
CA PHE A 140 -0.25 9.42 -3.86
C PHE A 140 -1.75 9.50 -3.53
N VAL A 141 -2.35 10.57 -4.02
CA VAL A 141 -3.78 10.84 -3.92
C VAL A 141 -4.32 11.22 -5.31
N LYS A 142 -5.45 10.64 -5.69
CA LYS A 142 -6.13 10.89 -6.96
C LYS A 142 -7.23 11.94 -6.78
N LEU A 143 -7.19 12.98 -7.61
CA LEU A 143 -8.15 14.08 -7.65
C LEU A 143 -8.69 14.24 -9.07
N GLY A 144 -9.39 13.24 -9.58
CA GLY A 144 -9.80 13.20 -10.98
C GLY A 144 -8.61 12.99 -11.90
N LYS A 145 -8.35 13.98 -12.75
CA LYS A 145 -7.17 13.98 -13.65
C LYS A 145 -5.89 14.42 -12.98
N ASP A 146 -5.96 14.95 -11.77
CA ASP A 146 -4.82 15.38 -11.01
C ASP A 146 -4.41 14.29 -10.02
N VAL A 147 -3.12 13.99 -9.95
CA VAL A 147 -2.56 13.05 -9.00
C VAL A 147 -1.44 13.75 -8.24
N ILE A 148 -1.60 13.83 -6.93
CA ILE A 148 -0.58 14.37 -6.03
C ILE A 148 0.29 13.22 -5.55
N PHE A 149 1.57 13.29 -5.83
CA PHE A 149 2.58 12.35 -5.32
C PHE A 149 3.43 13.02 -4.25
N ASP A 150 3.68 12.27 -3.19
CA ASP A 150 4.73 12.63 -2.25
C ASP A 150 6.02 11.87 -2.56
N HIS A 151 7.11 12.63 -2.68
CA HIS A 151 8.46 12.09 -2.82
C HIS A 151 9.08 11.75 -1.48
N THR A 152 8.32 11.28 -0.58
CA THR A 152 8.79 11.16 0.76
C THR A 152 9.54 9.90 1.11
N ASN A 153 10.67 9.87 0.65
CA ASN A 153 11.73 9.67 1.64
C ASN A 153 12.21 11.03 2.18
N THR A 154 11.29 11.95 2.49
CA THR A 154 11.62 13.33 2.87
C THR A 154 12.20 13.46 4.27
N HIS A 155 12.00 12.50 5.18
CA HIS A 155 12.88 12.41 6.34
C HIS A 155 14.35 12.24 5.92
N LEU A 156 14.60 11.93 4.67
CA LEU A 156 15.89 11.91 4.01
C LEU A 156 16.22 13.22 3.30
N ILE A 157 15.24 14.08 2.99
CA ILE A 157 15.49 15.38 2.38
C ILE A 157 16.14 16.27 3.41
N GLY A 158 17.24 16.86 3.04
CA GLY A 158 17.68 18.08 3.64
C GLY A 158 18.99 18.05 4.41
N LYS A 159 19.73 16.92 4.48
CA LYS A 159 20.97 16.96 5.28
C LYS A 159 22.25 16.53 4.55
N THR A 160 22.17 15.90 3.37
CA THR A 160 23.37 15.55 2.57
C THR A 160 23.11 15.68 1.07
N GLU A 161 24.14 15.98 0.28
CA GLU A 161 24.05 16.07 -1.19
C GLU A 161 23.62 14.73 -1.81
N GLU A 162 24.03 13.61 -1.22
CA GLU A 162 23.62 12.26 -1.64
C GLU A 162 22.11 12.06 -1.57
N LYS A 163 21.46 12.64 -0.56
CA LYS A 163 20.00 12.58 -0.41
C LYS A 163 19.27 13.44 -1.42
N LYS A 164 19.80 14.63 -1.73
CA LYS A 164 19.27 15.48 -2.79
C LYS A 164 19.37 14.79 -4.16
N GLU A 165 20.47 14.13 -4.43
CA GLU A 165 20.69 13.38 -5.67
C GLU A 165 19.76 12.16 -5.79
N HIS A 166 19.45 11.50 -4.67
CA HIS A 166 18.47 10.42 -4.64
C HIS A 166 17.06 10.93 -4.99
N VAL A 167 16.59 11.99 -4.35
CA VAL A 167 15.30 12.62 -4.65
C VAL A 167 15.23 13.07 -6.10
N PHE A 168 16.29 13.69 -6.61
CA PHE A 168 16.34 14.13 -8.01
C PHE A 168 16.25 12.95 -8.99
N ARG A 169 16.89 11.82 -8.69
CA ARG A 169 16.77 10.60 -9.50
C ARG A 169 15.37 10.01 -9.46
N GLU A 170 14.71 10.00 -8.31
CA GLU A 170 13.31 9.56 -8.19
C GLU A 170 12.38 10.48 -9.00
N MET A 171 12.55 11.80 -8.90
CA MET A 171 11.79 12.75 -9.71
C MET A 171 11.97 12.50 -11.21
N GLN A 172 13.19 12.25 -11.67
CA GLN A 172 13.43 11.91 -13.07
C GLN A 172 12.80 10.59 -13.49
N GLN A 173 12.71 9.61 -12.60
CA GLN A 173 11.98 8.36 -12.87
C GLN A 173 10.49 8.63 -13.04
N PHE A 174 9.89 9.46 -12.20
CA PHE A 174 8.48 9.83 -12.33
C PHE A 174 8.20 10.60 -13.63
N GLU A 175 9.04 11.55 -14.01
CA GLU A 175 8.91 12.26 -15.29
C GLU A 175 8.96 11.31 -16.49
N LYS A 176 9.87 10.32 -16.45
CA LYS A 176 9.94 9.28 -17.51
C LYS A 176 8.69 8.40 -17.55
N LEU A 177 8.01 8.24 -16.43
CA LEU A 177 6.84 7.38 -16.28
C LEU A 177 5.55 8.08 -16.66
N GLU A 178 5.51 9.41 -16.63
CA GLU A 178 4.38 10.21 -17.04
C GLU A 178 3.89 9.81 -18.46
N GLY A 179 4.81 9.61 -19.40
CA GLY A 179 4.49 9.15 -20.75
C GLY A 179 4.13 7.66 -20.88
N LYS A 180 4.60 6.80 -19.98
CA LYS A 180 4.44 5.35 -20.09
C LYS A 180 3.26 4.81 -19.28
N TRP A 181 3.07 5.32 -18.05
CA TRP A 181 2.17 4.73 -17.07
C TRP A 181 0.92 5.54 -16.83
N PHE A 182 1.05 6.86 -16.86
CA PHE A 182 -0.02 7.78 -16.53
C PHE A 182 -0.61 8.46 -17.77
N GLY A 183 0.12 8.41 -18.88
CA GLY A 183 -0.32 8.89 -20.17
C GLY A 183 -0.69 10.39 -20.18
N LYS A 184 -1.49 10.78 -21.18
CA LYS A 184 -2.06 12.14 -21.25
C LYS A 184 -3.30 12.31 -20.35
N ASP A 185 -3.68 11.24 -19.63
CA ASP A 185 -4.93 11.19 -18.87
C ASP A 185 -4.81 11.79 -17.48
N TYR A 186 -3.58 11.89 -16.95
CA TYR A 186 -3.30 12.44 -15.61
C TYR A 186 -2.27 13.55 -15.65
N ARG A 187 -2.47 14.54 -14.76
CA ARG A 187 -1.49 15.59 -14.44
C ARG A 187 -0.85 15.25 -13.12
N LEU A 188 0.47 15.10 -13.11
CA LEU A 188 1.23 14.76 -11.92
C LEU A 188 1.65 16.03 -11.19
N HIS A 189 1.38 16.08 -9.90
CA HIS A 189 1.83 17.13 -8.99
C HIS A 189 2.69 16.50 -7.91
N PHE A 190 3.84 17.09 -7.65
CA PHE A 190 4.77 16.58 -6.66
C PHE A 190 4.76 17.47 -5.42
N THR A 191 4.73 16.84 -4.27
CA THR A 191 4.82 17.50 -2.97
C THR A 191 5.94 16.89 -2.13
N THR A 192 6.41 17.64 -1.15
CA THR A 192 7.51 17.25 -0.27
C THR A 192 7.12 17.45 1.20
N ASN A 193 5.96 16.98 1.59
CA ASN A 193 5.41 17.25 2.93
C ASN A 193 6.12 16.50 4.07
N GLY A 194 6.97 15.53 3.75
CA GLY A 194 7.70 14.76 4.76
C GLY A 194 6.92 13.58 5.33
N GLU A 195 5.66 13.41 4.91
CA GLU A 195 4.77 12.34 5.34
C GLU A 195 4.08 11.72 4.12
N HIS A 196 3.33 10.64 4.32
CA HIS A 196 2.54 10.04 3.25
C HIS A 196 1.47 11.00 2.74
N THR A 197 1.26 11.07 1.44
CA THR A 197 0.28 11.97 0.79
C THR A 197 -1.12 11.78 1.34
N ASP A 198 -1.52 10.55 1.62
CA ASP A 198 -2.85 10.22 2.14
C ASP A 198 -3.07 10.63 3.61
N SER A 199 -2.00 10.93 4.34
CA SER A 199 -2.12 11.54 5.68
C SER A 199 -2.34 13.05 5.63
N CYS A 200 -1.99 13.69 4.51
CA CYS A 200 -2.11 15.14 4.30
C CYS A 200 -3.33 15.54 3.47
N TYR A 201 -3.75 14.71 2.53
CA TYR A 201 -4.83 14.99 1.59
C TYR A 201 -5.86 13.87 1.60
N MET A 202 -7.08 14.17 2.01
CA MET A 202 -8.21 13.23 2.01
C MET A 202 -9.28 13.69 1.02
N PRO A 203 -9.33 13.15 -0.19
CA PRO A 203 -10.41 13.43 -1.13
C PRO A 203 -11.73 12.85 -0.63
N VAL A 204 -12.75 13.69 -0.55
CA VAL A 204 -14.09 13.29 -0.07
C VAL A 204 -15.06 13.11 -1.23
N LYS A 205 -15.02 14.04 -2.17
CA LYS A 205 -15.81 14.04 -3.41
C LYS A 205 -15.20 15.04 -4.38
N GLU A 206 -15.73 15.08 -5.61
CA GLU A 206 -15.33 16.10 -6.57
C GLU A 206 -15.45 17.51 -5.97
N GLY A 207 -14.35 18.27 -6.06
CA GLY A 207 -14.25 19.64 -5.55
C GLY A 207 -14.08 19.76 -4.03
N LEU A 208 -13.97 18.65 -3.28
CA LEU A 208 -13.77 18.69 -1.83
C LEU A 208 -12.62 17.78 -1.37
N VAL A 209 -11.57 18.38 -0.84
CA VAL A 209 -10.44 17.70 -0.22
C VAL A 209 -10.26 18.22 1.22
N LEU A 210 -10.14 17.34 2.18
CA LEU A 210 -9.70 17.69 3.53
C LEU A 210 -8.17 17.65 3.57
N THR A 211 -7.57 18.65 4.22
CA THR A 211 -6.12 18.74 4.37
C THR A 211 -5.76 18.96 5.84
N THR A 212 -4.53 18.63 6.20
CA THR A 212 -3.96 18.98 7.51
C THR A 212 -3.53 20.45 7.52
N GLU A 213 -3.37 21.03 8.71
CA GLU A 213 -2.94 22.44 8.87
C GLU A 213 -1.51 22.73 8.36
N TYR A 214 -0.74 21.69 8.05
CA TYR A 214 0.67 21.79 7.67
C TYR A 214 0.92 21.65 6.15
N VAL A 215 -0.14 21.70 5.35
CA VAL A 215 -0.04 21.59 3.89
C VAL A 215 -0.07 22.97 3.24
#